data_19f751803b1ba79a6af6a5308f743d3c
#
_entry.id   19f751803b1ba79a6af6a5308f743d3c
#
_cell.length_a   1.000
_cell.length_b   1.000
_cell.length_c   1.000
_cell.angle_alpha   90.00
_cell.angle_beta   90.00
_cell.angle_gamma   90.00
#
_symmetry.space_group_name_H-M   'P 1'
#
loop_
_entity.id
_entity.type
_entity.pdbx_description
1 polymer ?
#
loop_
_entity_poly.entity_id
_entity_poly.type
_entity_poly.pdbx_seq_one_letter_code
_entity_poly.pdbx_strand_id
1 'polypeptide(L)'
;MKKITLILLVAMVPFLSMAQKGSKVEYMMIKGIEVQMNNESENSAGDVREMALGNISSENVKLIVAFDYGDLRNAEVKEMTNKRYRTMMSAVNTAAEKGWEFINSNVISTDKMTIHYYYMKRNKKK
;
A
#
# COMPACT_ATOMS: atom_id res chain seq x y z
N MET A 1 -10.55 52.03 20.99
CA MET A 1 -10.67 50.60 21.28
C MET A 1 -11.46 49.85 20.22
N LYS A 2 -12.59 50.31 19.72
CA LYS A 2 -13.39 49.62 18.68
C LYS A 2 -12.63 49.33 17.37
N LYS A 3 -11.72 50.21 16.94
CA LYS A 3 -10.92 50.03 15.70
C LYS A 3 -9.86 48.94 15.83
N ILE A 4 -9.24 48.78 17.01
CA ILE A 4 -8.20 47.76 17.29
C ILE A 4 -8.85 46.38 17.34
N THR A 5 -10.05 46.26 17.91
CA THR A 5 -10.81 45.00 17.98
C THR A 5 -11.19 44.52 16.57
N LEU A 6 -11.56 45.44 15.67
CA LEU A 6 -11.91 45.12 14.29
C LEU A 6 -10.69 44.60 13.50
N ILE A 7 -9.52 45.21 13.68
CA ILE A 7 -8.27 44.80 13.03
C ILE A 7 -7.84 43.43 13.50
N LEU A 8 -7.97 43.14 14.79
CA LEU A 8 -7.64 41.81 15.34
C LEU A 8 -8.57 40.72 14.79
N LEU A 9 -9.86 41.04 14.62
CA LEU A 9 -10.84 40.09 14.06
C LEU A 9 -10.55 39.77 12.60
N VAL A 10 -10.17 40.76 11.79
CA VAL A 10 -9.80 40.57 10.38
C VAL A 10 -8.50 39.78 10.22
N ALA A 11 -7.54 39.97 11.13
CA ALA A 11 -6.27 39.22 11.12
C ALA A 11 -6.42 37.71 11.44
N MET A 12 -7.50 37.33 12.13
CA MET A 12 -7.79 35.93 12.46
C MET A 12 -8.44 35.14 11.31
N VAL A 13 -9.04 35.78 10.33
CA VAL A 13 -9.75 35.12 9.22
C VAL A 13 -8.87 34.17 8.41
N PRO A 14 -7.60 34.49 8.05
CA PRO A 14 -6.75 33.58 7.29
C PRO A 14 -6.38 32.32 8.08
N PHE A 15 -6.29 32.37 9.40
CA PHE A 15 -5.99 31.20 10.23
C PHE A 15 -7.16 30.22 10.32
N LEU A 16 -8.38 30.71 10.37
CA LEU A 16 -9.59 29.88 10.39
C LEU A 16 -9.80 29.15 9.05
N SER A 17 -9.45 29.77 7.93
CA SER A 17 -9.56 29.12 6.62
C SER A 17 -8.52 28.02 6.38
N MET A 18 -7.38 28.05 7.07
CA MET A 18 -6.36 26.98 7.01
C MET A 18 -6.74 25.78 7.88
N ALA A 19 -7.47 25.96 8.98
CA ALA A 19 -7.90 24.89 9.87
C ALA A 19 -8.99 23.99 9.27
N GLN A 20 -9.72 24.45 8.25
CA GLN A 20 -10.82 23.71 7.62
C GLN A 20 -10.43 22.94 6.35
N LYS A 21 -9.16 22.93 5.94
CA LYS A 21 -8.69 22.03 4.87
C LYS A 21 -8.61 20.62 5.43
N GLY A 22 -9.71 19.88 5.34
CA GLY A 22 -9.69 18.43 5.56
C GLY A 22 -8.56 17.78 4.78
N SER A 23 -7.97 16.71 5.32
CA SER A 23 -6.87 15.98 4.70
C SER A 23 -7.19 15.72 3.23
N LYS A 24 -6.38 16.31 2.34
CA LYS A 24 -6.48 16.11 0.89
C LYS A 24 -5.81 14.82 0.44
N VAL A 25 -5.35 14.01 1.38
CA VAL A 25 -4.59 12.80 1.14
C VAL A 25 -5.39 11.60 1.61
N GLU A 26 -5.38 10.56 0.78
CA GLU A 26 -5.92 9.25 1.07
C GLU A 26 -4.77 8.27 1.30
N TYR A 27 -4.99 7.26 2.13
CA TYR A 27 -4.03 6.19 2.42
C TYR A 27 -4.64 4.84 2.10
N MET A 28 -3.81 3.93 1.64
CA MET A 28 -4.16 2.54 1.36
C MET A 28 -3.03 1.63 1.83
N MET A 29 -3.38 0.45 2.32
CA MET A 29 -2.43 -0.61 2.64
C MET A 29 -2.61 -1.77 1.66
N ILE A 30 -1.50 -2.26 1.11
CA ILE A 30 -1.46 -3.50 0.35
C ILE A 30 -0.87 -4.56 1.27
N LYS A 31 -1.64 -5.58 1.58
CA LYS A 31 -1.19 -6.74 2.36
C LYS A 31 -0.95 -7.91 1.42
N GLY A 32 0.26 -8.44 1.44
CA GLY A 32 0.62 -9.66 0.71
C GLY A 32 0.99 -10.77 1.68
N ILE A 33 0.51 -11.97 1.44
CA ILE A 33 0.89 -13.17 2.20
C ILE A 33 1.49 -14.16 1.23
N GLU A 34 2.78 -14.43 1.39
CA GLU A 34 3.50 -15.48 0.68
C GLU A 34 3.51 -16.75 1.54
N VAL A 35 2.95 -17.81 1.00
CA VAL A 35 2.92 -19.13 1.63
C VAL A 35 3.79 -20.06 0.80
N GLN A 36 4.79 -20.67 1.43
CA GLN A 36 5.56 -21.74 0.80
C GLN A 36 4.70 -23.01 0.75
N MET A 37 4.45 -23.49 -0.45
CA MET A 37 3.87 -24.81 -0.62
C MET A 37 5.02 -25.82 -0.55
N ASN A 38 5.03 -26.63 0.50
CA ASN A 38 6.01 -27.70 0.64
C ASN A 38 5.82 -28.71 -0.52
N ASN A 39 6.61 -28.56 -1.56
CA ASN A 39 6.96 -29.69 -2.37
C ASN A 39 8.25 -30.25 -1.80
N GLU A 40 8.18 -31.40 -1.15
CA GLU A 40 9.33 -32.22 -0.83
C GLU A 40 10.02 -32.57 -2.16
N SER A 41 10.95 -31.76 -2.60
CA SER A 41 11.98 -32.15 -3.52
C SER A 41 13.28 -31.52 -3.04
N GLU A 42 14.01 -32.37 -2.32
CA GLU A 42 15.42 -32.22 -2.08
C GLU A 42 16.16 -32.00 -3.39
N ASN A 43 17.23 -31.19 -3.29
CA ASN A 43 18.33 -31.02 -4.21
C ASN A 43 18.18 -29.96 -5.29
N SER A 44 18.75 -28.80 -4.95
CA SER A 44 19.85 -28.27 -5.78
C SER A 44 20.48 -27.07 -5.07
N ALA A 45 21.75 -27.22 -4.72
CA ALA A 45 22.64 -26.08 -4.47
C ALA A 45 22.81 -25.33 -5.79
N GLY A 46 21.77 -24.66 -6.21
CA GLY A 46 21.75 -23.74 -7.35
C GLY A 46 22.35 -22.40 -6.95
N ASP A 47 22.96 -21.74 -7.90
CA ASP A 47 23.59 -20.43 -7.77
C ASP A 47 22.65 -19.46 -7.00
N VAL A 48 23.21 -18.73 -6.03
CA VAL A 48 22.51 -17.75 -5.17
C VAL A 48 21.67 -16.77 -5.99
N ARG A 49 22.07 -16.51 -7.23
CA ARG A 49 21.39 -15.64 -8.18
C ARG A 49 20.12 -16.27 -8.74
N GLU A 50 20.11 -17.58 -9.01
CA GLU A 50 18.92 -18.33 -9.40
C GLU A 50 17.96 -18.49 -8.22
N MET A 51 18.46 -18.68 -7.00
CA MET A 51 17.64 -18.68 -5.79
C MET A 51 16.91 -17.34 -5.58
N ALA A 52 17.59 -16.20 -5.77
CA ALA A 52 16.98 -14.90 -5.61
C ALA A 52 15.89 -14.62 -6.67
N LEU A 53 16.10 -15.05 -7.91
CA LEU A 53 15.13 -14.90 -9.01
C LEU A 53 14.07 -16.00 -8.97
N GLY A 54 14.43 -17.22 -8.59
CA GLY A 54 13.53 -18.35 -8.48
C GLY A 54 12.49 -18.18 -7.37
N ASN A 55 12.87 -17.58 -6.24
CA ASN A 55 11.93 -17.29 -5.15
C ASN A 55 10.89 -16.22 -5.52
N ILE A 56 11.17 -15.36 -6.50
CA ILE A 56 10.21 -14.36 -6.99
C ILE A 56 9.19 -14.98 -7.94
N SER A 57 9.53 -16.07 -8.62
CA SER A 57 8.70 -16.70 -9.65
C SER A 57 8.43 -18.18 -9.46
N SER A 58 8.82 -18.77 -8.31
CA SER A 58 8.66 -20.21 -8.12
C SER A 58 7.18 -20.61 -8.07
N GLU A 59 6.84 -21.67 -8.79
CA GLU A 59 5.50 -22.28 -8.77
C GLU A 59 5.09 -22.75 -7.36
N ASN A 60 6.06 -22.84 -6.45
CA ASN A 60 5.92 -23.32 -5.08
C ASN A 60 5.57 -22.21 -4.06
N VAL A 61 5.50 -20.95 -4.48
CA VAL A 61 5.11 -19.84 -3.62
C VAL A 61 3.77 -19.27 -4.08
N LYS A 62 2.79 -19.33 -3.19
CA LYS A 62 1.49 -18.70 -3.44
C LYS A 62 1.45 -17.34 -2.78
N LEU A 63 1.29 -16.29 -3.58
CA LEU A 63 1.07 -14.92 -3.10
C LEU A 63 -0.42 -14.62 -3.11
N ILE A 64 -0.93 -14.21 -1.95
CA ILE A 64 -2.30 -13.69 -1.76
C ILE A 64 -2.18 -12.20 -1.45
N VAL A 65 -2.83 -11.35 -2.25
CA VAL A 65 -2.78 -9.90 -2.10
C VAL A 65 -4.17 -9.35 -1.78
N ALA A 66 -4.23 -8.47 -0.79
CA ALA A 66 -5.41 -7.71 -0.42
C ALA A 66 -5.10 -6.22 -0.35
N PHE A 67 -6.04 -5.40 -0.78
CA PHE A 67 -5.97 -3.94 -0.71
C PHE A 67 -6.93 -3.45 0.37
N ASP A 68 -6.44 -2.69 1.33
CA ASP A 68 -7.22 -2.08 2.39
C ASP A 68 -7.19 -0.56 2.26
N TYR A 69 -8.32 -0.01 1.92
CA TYR A 69 -8.54 1.44 1.77
C TYR A 69 -9.46 1.99 2.87
N GLY A 70 -9.79 1.15 3.86
CA GLY A 70 -10.75 1.49 4.91
C GLY A 70 -12.22 1.35 4.49
N ASP A 71 -12.52 1.10 3.21
CA ASP A 71 -13.85 0.80 2.70
C ASP A 71 -13.80 -0.39 1.71
N LEU A 72 -14.24 -1.53 2.18
CA LEU A 72 -14.27 -2.78 1.41
C LEU A 72 -15.28 -2.76 0.24
N ARG A 73 -16.18 -1.79 0.20
CA ARG A 73 -17.18 -1.65 -0.87
C ARG A 73 -16.69 -0.80 -2.03
N ASN A 74 -15.51 -0.20 -1.90
CA ASN A 74 -14.93 0.62 -2.95
C ASN A 74 -14.72 -0.21 -4.23
N ALA A 75 -15.27 0.24 -5.36
CA ALA A 75 -15.20 -0.46 -6.65
C ALA A 75 -13.75 -0.61 -7.14
N GLU A 76 -12.90 0.38 -6.91
CA GLU A 76 -11.49 0.38 -7.27
C GLU A 76 -10.71 -0.71 -6.50
N VAL A 77 -10.98 -0.84 -5.19
CA VAL A 77 -10.39 -1.88 -4.34
C VAL A 77 -10.81 -3.27 -4.81
N LYS A 78 -12.09 -3.45 -5.15
CA LYS A 78 -12.60 -4.73 -5.69
C LYS A 78 -11.93 -5.09 -7.00
N GLU A 79 -11.78 -4.13 -7.91
CA GLU A 79 -11.10 -4.36 -9.18
C GLU A 79 -9.65 -4.80 -8.98
N MET A 80 -8.90 -4.13 -8.10
CA MET A 80 -7.52 -4.49 -7.80
C MET A 80 -7.43 -5.86 -7.09
N THR A 81 -8.29 -6.12 -6.12
CA THR A 81 -8.28 -7.38 -5.35
C THR A 81 -8.64 -8.60 -6.21
N ASN A 82 -9.45 -8.43 -7.24
CA ASN A 82 -9.83 -9.53 -8.14
C ASN A 82 -8.72 -9.94 -9.13
N LYS A 83 -7.64 -9.16 -9.24
CA LYS A 83 -6.49 -9.53 -10.07
C LYS A 83 -5.59 -10.53 -9.34
N ARG A 84 -4.93 -11.39 -10.12
CA ARG A 84 -3.88 -12.29 -9.60
C ARG A 84 -2.53 -11.61 -9.71
N TYR A 85 -1.80 -11.62 -8.60
CA TYR A 85 -0.47 -11.05 -8.51
C TYR A 85 0.55 -12.16 -8.29
N ARG A 86 1.67 -12.10 -9.00
CA ARG A 86 2.81 -13.02 -8.81
C ARG A 86 3.85 -12.45 -7.85
N THR A 87 3.92 -11.12 -7.76
CA THR A 87 4.88 -10.41 -6.88
C THR A 87 4.18 -9.24 -6.20
N MET A 88 4.68 -8.82 -5.04
CA MET A 88 4.20 -7.61 -4.38
C MET A 88 4.39 -6.37 -5.24
N MET A 89 5.47 -6.32 -6.04
CA MET A 89 5.73 -5.18 -6.93
C MET A 89 4.69 -5.05 -8.04
N SER A 90 4.13 -6.16 -8.53
CA SER A 90 3.03 -6.10 -9.51
C SER A 90 1.74 -5.51 -8.91
N ALA A 91 1.49 -5.74 -7.62
CA ALA A 91 0.38 -5.12 -6.91
C ALA A 91 0.62 -3.61 -6.70
N VAL A 92 1.85 -3.21 -6.34
CA VAL A 92 2.25 -1.79 -6.23
C VAL A 92 2.07 -1.07 -7.56
N ASN A 93 2.54 -1.65 -8.67
CA ASN A 93 2.41 -1.05 -10.00
C ASN A 93 0.93 -0.88 -10.40
N THR A 94 0.08 -1.87 -10.10
CA THR A 94 -1.38 -1.75 -10.34
C THR A 94 -1.99 -0.59 -9.53
N ALA A 95 -1.58 -0.41 -8.29
CA ALA A 95 -2.01 0.74 -7.48
C ALA A 95 -1.47 2.07 -8.04
N ALA A 96 -0.22 2.09 -8.50
CA ALA A 96 0.41 3.27 -9.08
C ALA A 96 -0.30 3.75 -10.36
N GLU A 97 -0.79 2.84 -11.20
CA GLU A 97 -1.63 3.17 -12.37
C GLU A 97 -2.91 3.94 -11.99
N LYS A 98 -3.38 3.77 -10.76
CA LYS A 98 -4.54 4.48 -10.20
C LYS A 98 -4.17 5.74 -9.39
N GLY A 99 -2.91 6.15 -9.46
CA GLY A 99 -2.40 7.37 -8.83
C GLY A 99 -1.94 7.19 -7.38
N TRP A 100 -1.80 5.96 -6.90
CA TRP A 100 -1.23 5.69 -5.59
C TRP A 100 0.28 5.76 -5.62
N GLU A 101 0.88 6.40 -4.63
CA GLU A 101 2.32 6.51 -4.43
C GLU A 101 2.75 5.63 -3.26
N PHE A 102 3.83 4.89 -3.45
CA PHE A 102 4.44 4.09 -2.39
C PHE A 102 5.09 4.99 -1.33
N ILE A 103 4.84 4.72 -0.05
CA ILE A 103 5.43 5.45 1.07
C ILE A 103 6.50 4.60 1.76
N ASN A 104 6.11 3.40 2.21
CA ASN A 104 6.93 2.55 3.04
C ASN A 104 6.41 1.10 3.00
N SER A 105 7.23 0.18 3.46
CA SER A 105 6.86 -1.23 3.62
C SER A 105 7.37 -1.80 4.93
N ASN A 106 6.67 -2.80 5.41
CA ASN A 106 7.11 -3.65 6.51
C ASN A 106 6.92 -5.11 6.10
N VAL A 107 7.87 -5.97 6.46
CA VAL A 107 7.85 -7.39 6.14
C VAL A 107 8.06 -8.19 7.41
N ILE A 108 7.18 -9.14 7.65
CA ILE A 108 7.23 -10.06 8.78
C ILE A 108 7.38 -11.48 8.23
N SER A 109 8.49 -12.13 8.52
CA SER A 109 8.74 -13.51 8.13
C SER A 109 8.62 -14.46 9.31
N THR A 110 7.96 -15.59 9.07
CA THR A 110 7.90 -16.74 9.96
C THR A 110 8.39 -17.97 9.19
N ASP A 111 8.54 -19.10 9.87
CA ASP A 111 9.01 -20.37 9.25
C ASP A 111 8.11 -20.86 8.10
N LYS A 112 6.84 -20.44 8.06
CA LYS A 112 5.84 -20.95 7.11
C LYS A 112 5.30 -19.91 6.15
N MET A 113 5.43 -18.61 6.46
CA MET A 113 4.88 -17.55 5.64
C MET A 113 5.65 -16.25 5.79
N THR A 114 5.60 -15.43 4.76
CA THR A 114 6.07 -14.04 4.80
C THR A 114 4.89 -13.12 4.56
N ILE A 115 4.72 -12.13 5.43
CA ILE A 115 3.65 -11.15 5.34
C ILE A 115 4.27 -9.80 4.99
N HIS A 116 3.79 -9.21 3.92
CA HIS A 116 4.19 -7.91 3.42
C HIS A 116 3.09 -6.88 3.71
N TYR A 117 3.47 -5.73 4.23
CA TYR A 117 2.61 -4.56 4.40
C TYR A 117 3.21 -3.40 3.62
N TYR A 118 2.54 -2.93 2.57
CA TYR A 118 2.97 -1.81 1.76
C TYR A 118 1.98 -0.67 1.93
N TYR A 119 2.49 0.50 2.29
CA TYR A 119 1.69 1.68 2.56
C TYR A 119 1.77 2.62 1.37
N MET A 120 0.60 3.03 0.91
CA MET A 120 0.42 3.88 -0.26
C MET A 120 -0.36 5.14 0.13
N LYS A 121 -0.13 6.24 -0.58
CA LYS A 121 -0.90 7.48 -0.46
C LYS A 121 -1.27 8.01 -1.83
N ARG A 122 -2.30 8.81 -1.90
CA ARG A 122 -2.58 9.66 -3.07
C ARG A 122 -3.35 10.91 -2.65
N ASN A 123 -3.38 11.91 -3.52
CA ASN A 123 -4.24 13.07 -3.32
C ASN A 123 -5.70 12.68 -3.58
N LYS A 124 -6.61 13.11 -2.71
CA LYS A 124 -8.06 12.95 -2.91
C LYS A 124 -8.45 13.57 -4.25
N LYS A 125 -9.13 12.80 -5.08
CA LYS A 125 -9.82 13.35 -6.25
C LYS A 125 -10.95 14.28 -5.75
N LYS A 126 -11.01 15.48 -6.29
CA LYS A 126 -12.12 16.40 -6.03
C LYS A 126 -13.40 15.86 -6.64
#